data_8cd0abd7804ce645ee8a3d3fad30573c
#
_entry.id   8cd0abd7804ce645ee8a3d3fad30573c
#
_cell.length_a   1.000
_cell.length_b   1.000
_cell.length_c   1.000
_cell.angle_alpha   90.00
_cell.angle_beta   90.00
_cell.angle_gamma   90.00
#
_symmetry.space_group_name_H-M   'P 1'
#
loop_
_entity.id
_entity.type
_entity.pdbx_description
1 polymer ?
#
loop_
_entity_poly.entity_id
_entity_poly.type
_entity_poly.pdbx_seq_one_letter_code
_entity_poly.pdbx_strand_id
1 'polypeptide(L)'
;MAARFEPRHMKVGVLTAALQELTPREVRDADPDRAIEDWLDFASELGADSIQLSAALHPDESDVPAEAMLDPVANTLDLRAVFDRARSSRVEAAIKRSGVEIADLGYFDNMLHSDPNTRKKKHAFMLRVFDAAVELGCPAVCGFVGKSQLRTLEENLVDFEEAFVPLLEEARARGLRYRVEQCPMPGWTNDDSFFNNLAYTPAAWIRLHQICDRHGVAEQFRIHYDPSHAILMGQDSRSVFQYLRDEGYAFLIDGFHVKGQVIDPKGLAGWGHGGQTMGRRDHVDGRLSDDPQDLANAWKKQTAIAEHELPGTARHDPLAYLTNRSVDWLDHQLAARELLDLDPSLVPLIVEHEYGPARVQDKDLLTPILKGSIEFTRKIDEAAAAMYALQHEVLPAQGIPVQGIGREPYRS
;
A
#
# COMPACT_ATOMS: atom_id res chain seq x y z
N MET A 1 7.80 36.10 23.16
CA MET A 1 8.45 34.93 22.53
C MET A 1 7.48 34.40 21.51
N ALA A 2 7.76 34.51 20.20
CA ALA A 2 6.96 33.82 19.20
C ALA A 2 7.11 32.33 19.45
N ALA A 3 5.99 31.62 19.60
CA ALA A 3 5.99 30.17 19.68
C ALA A 3 6.76 29.68 18.45
N ARG A 4 7.81 28.88 18.66
CA ARG A 4 8.47 28.16 17.59
C ARG A 4 7.43 27.23 17.02
N PHE A 5 7.00 27.50 15.82
CA PHE A 5 6.14 26.58 15.09
C PHE A 5 7.00 25.38 14.68
N GLU A 6 6.58 24.19 15.09
CA GLU A 6 7.19 22.93 14.65
C GLU A 6 6.20 22.26 13.68
N PRO A 7 6.56 22.16 12.39
CA PRO A 7 5.71 21.46 11.42
C PRO A 7 5.43 20.03 11.85
N ARG A 8 4.20 19.57 11.67
CA ARG A 8 3.87 18.17 11.91
C ARG A 8 4.29 17.32 10.73
N HIS A 9 5.02 16.26 11.00
CA HIS A 9 5.53 15.33 10.01
C HIS A 9 4.76 14.02 10.03
N MET A 10 4.67 13.39 8.86
CA MET A 10 4.15 12.04 8.73
C MET A 10 5.24 11.03 9.10
N LYS A 11 4.85 9.86 9.57
CA LYS A 11 5.79 8.76 9.86
C LYS A 11 6.15 8.03 8.58
N VAL A 12 7.44 7.94 8.29
CA VAL A 12 7.93 7.23 7.10
C VAL A 12 8.24 5.80 7.46
N GLY A 13 7.55 4.88 6.80
CA GLY A 13 7.69 3.45 7.02
C GLY A 13 8.04 2.68 5.75
N VAL A 14 8.12 1.36 5.88
CA VAL A 14 8.36 0.45 4.77
C VAL A 14 7.43 -0.76 4.87
N LEU A 15 6.89 -1.19 3.72
CA LEU A 15 6.13 -2.44 3.62
C LEU A 15 7.08 -3.63 3.67
N THR A 16 6.77 -4.66 4.45
CA THR A 16 7.67 -5.83 4.59
C THR A 16 7.89 -6.59 3.29
N ALA A 17 6.97 -6.52 2.34
CA ALA A 17 7.19 -7.05 0.98
C ALA A 17 8.44 -6.45 0.31
N ALA A 18 8.76 -5.18 0.59
CA ALA A 18 9.97 -4.52 0.10
C ALA A 18 11.27 -5.05 0.74
N LEU A 19 11.19 -5.72 1.87
CA LEU A 19 12.34 -6.32 2.55
C LEU A 19 12.73 -7.67 1.94
N GLN A 20 11.95 -8.15 0.99
CA GLN A 20 12.20 -9.40 0.25
C GLN A 20 12.40 -10.61 1.17
N GLU A 21 13.29 -11.53 0.83
CA GLU A 21 13.57 -12.70 1.65
C GLU A 21 14.72 -12.45 2.66
N LEU A 22 14.63 -11.33 3.41
CA LEU A 22 15.62 -10.97 4.43
C LEU A 22 15.82 -12.10 5.46
N THR A 23 14.71 -12.71 5.90
CA THR A 23 14.74 -13.88 6.77
C THR A 23 14.47 -15.12 5.92
N PRO A 24 15.43 -16.08 5.83
CA PRO A 24 15.22 -17.30 5.10
C PRO A 24 13.97 -18.06 5.55
N ARG A 25 13.29 -18.69 4.58
CA ARG A 25 12.01 -19.36 4.83
C ARG A 25 12.09 -20.42 5.92
N GLU A 26 13.14 -21.24 5.91
CA GLU A 26 13.39 -22.27 6.93
C GLU A 26 13.57 -21.70 8.35
N VAL A 27 14.14 -20.51 8.46
CA VAL A 27 14.28 -19.82 9.75
C VAL A 27 12.92 -19.32 10.22
N ARG A 28 12.14 -18.72 9.32
CA ARG A 28 10.78 -18.24 9.62
C ARG A 28 9.86 -19.40 9.98
N ASP A 29 9.92 -20.52 9.25
CA ASP A 29 9.04 -21.67 9.51
C ASP A 29 9.37 -22.35 10.86
N ALA A 30 10.62 -22.27 11.28
CA ALA A 30 11.05 -22.77 12.61
C ALA A 30 10.70 -21.79 13.74
N ASP A 31 10.79 -20.47 13.49
CA ASP A 31 10.48 -19.40 14.44
C ASP A 31 9.87 -18.19 13.71
N PRO A 32 8.55 -18.17 13.48
CA PRO A 32 7.89 -17.11 12.72
C PRO A 32 8.08 -15.70 13.30
N ASP A 33 8.20 -15.58 14.62
CA ASP A 33 8.36 -14.28 15.28
C ASP A 33 9.78 -13.72 15.12
N ARG A 34 10.74 -14.56 14.80
CA ARG A 34 12.10 -14.15 14.45
C ARG A 34 12.14 -13.27 13.19
N ALA A 35 11.32 -13.60 12.21
CA ALA A 35 11.21 -12.79 10.99
C ALA A 35 10.76 -11.37 11.32
N ILE A 36 9.78 -11.20 12.22
CA ILE A 36 9.29 -9.88 12.63
C ILE A 36 10.41 -9.09 13.33
N GLU A 37 11.17 -9.74 14.20
CA GLU A 37 12.32 -9.11 14.85
C GLU A 37 13.36 -8.62 13.84
N ASP A 38 13.71 -9.47 12.86
CA ASP A 38 14.68 -9.13 11.80
C ASP A 38 14.17 -7.97 10.93
N TRP A 39 12.88 -7.91 10.62
CA TRP A 39 12.28 -6.80 9.84
C TRP A 39 12.31 -5.49 10.62
N LEU A 40 11.97 -5.49 11.91
CA LEU A 40 12.02 -4.31 12.77
C LEU A 40 13.46 -3.80 12.93
N ASP A 41 14.41 -4.69 13.18
CA ASP A 41 15.81 -4.33 13.31
C ASP A 41 16.36 -3.76 11.99
N PHE A 42 16.01 -4.35 10.85
CA PHE A 42 16.45 -3.83 9.55
C PHE A 42 15.78 -2.50 9.20
N ALA A 43 14.50 -2.34 9.46
CA ALA A 43 13.80 -1.06 9.26
C ALA A 43 14.44 0.07 10.09
N SER A 44 14.87 -0.24 11.33
CA SER A 44 15.63 0.68 12.17
C SER A 44 16.98 1.05 11.56
N GLU A 45 17.73 0.10 11.00
CA GLU A 45 18.99 0.36 10.28
C GLU A 45 18.78 1.25 9.05
N LEU A 46 17.63 1.14 8.39
CA LEU A 46 17.23 1.99 7.26
C LEU A 46 16.80 3.39 7.68
N GLY A 47 16.52 3.62 8.94
CA GLY A 47 16.02 4.89 9.48
C GLY A 47 14.50 5.07 9.30
N ALA A 48 13.74 3.99 9.15
CA ALA A 48 12.28 4.04 9.10
C ALA A 48 11.68 4.27 10.51
N ASP A 49 10.54 4.95 10.56
CA ASP A 49 9.78 5.16 11.79
C ASP A 49 8.81 3.99 12.06
N SER A 50 8.40 3.30 11.00
CA SER A 50 7.43 2.21 11.10
C SER A 50 7.61 1.15 10.00
N ILE A 51 6.91 0.02 10.19
CA ILE A 51 6.69 -0.97 9.13
C ILE A 51 5.19 -1.19 8.92
N GLN A 52 4.79 -1.46 7.69
CA GLN A 52 3.54 -2.12 7.39
C GLN A 52 3.82 -3.61 7.23
N LEU A 53 3.20 -4.41 8.08
CA LEU A 53 3.50 -5.83 8.18
C LEU A 53 2.55 -6.64 7.29
N SER A 54 3.07 -7.20 6.21
CA SER A 54 2.28 -8.05 5.31
C SER A 54 1.80 -9.32 5.99
N ALA A 55 0.58 -9.73 5.65
CA ALA A 55 0.01 -11.03 5.97
C ALA A 55 -0.52 -11.70 4.70
N ALA A 56 -0.38 -13.00 4.59
CA ALA A 56 -0.92 -13.78 3.50
C ALA A 56 -1.31 -15.18 3.95
N LEU A 57 -2.30 -15.77 3.28
CA LEU A 57 -2.63 -17.18 3.47
C LEU A 57 -1.38 -18.02 3.19
N HIS A 58 -1.04 -18.91 4.12
CA HIS A 58 0.07 -19.83 3.89
C HIS A 58 -0.27 -20.78 2.71
N PRO A 59 0.73 -21.20 1.91
CA PRO A 59 0.49 -22.14 0.81
C PRO A 59 -0.25 -23.39 1.20
N ASP A 60 -0.04 -23.92 2.42
CA ASP A 60 -0.74 -25.09 2.95
C ASP A 60 -2.26 -24.83 3.15
N GLU A 61 -2.69 -23.58 3.21
CA GLU A 61 -4.08 -23.16 3.40
C GLU A 61 -4.70 -22.57 2.11
N SER A 62 -3.89 -22.40 1.07
CA SER A 62 -4.26 -21.75 -0.19
C SER A 62 -4.10 -22.71 -1.36
N ASP A 63 -4.98 -22.58 -2.35
CA ASP A 63 -4.84 -23.27 -3.64
C ASP A 63 -3.85 -22.55 -4.58
N VAL A 64 -3.31 -21.40 -4.14
CA VAL A 64 -2.32 -20.60 -4.87
C VAL A 64 -0.92 -21.03 -4.44
N PRO A 65 -0.05 -21.45 -5.37
CA PRO A 65 1.35 -21.77 -5.06
C PRO A 65 2.06 -20.58 -4.40
N ALA A 66 2.97 -20.85 -3.46
CA ALA A 66 3.71 -19.81 -2.72
C ALA A 66 4.38 -18.80 -3.65
N GLU A 67 4.87 -19.29 -4.78
CA GLU A 67 5.56 -18.47 -5.77
C GLU A 67 4.60 -17.59 -6.59
N ALA A 68 3.30 -17.87 -6.60
CA ALA A 68 2.27 -17.06 -7.25
C ALA A 68 1.61 -16.05 -6.31
N MET A 69 1.99 -16.02 -5.04
CA MET A 69 1.48 -15.04 -4.09
C MET A 69 2.12 -13.67 -4.37
N LEU A 70 1.32 -12.62 -4.22
CA LEU A 70 1.79 -11.25 -4.42
C LEU A 70 2.93 -10.94 -3.44
N ASP A 71 2.68 -11.18 -2.16
CA ASP A 71 3.70 -11.08 -1.13
C ASP A 71 4.42 -12.42 -0.96
N PRO A 72 5.74 -12.45 -1.03
CA PRO A 72 6.49 -13.65 -0.70
C PRO A 72 6.14 -14.12 0.71
N VAL A 73 5.82 -15.40 0.87
CA VAL A 73 5.46 -15.96 2.18
C VAL A 73 6.54 -15.70 3.25
N ALA A 74 7.81 -15.61 2.83
CA ALA A 74 8.91 -15.29 3.73
C ALA A 74 8.84 -13.88 4.33
N ASN A 75 8.06 -12.97 3.73
CA ASN A 75 7.91 -11.58 4.19
C ASN A 75 6.55 -11.33 4.86
N THR A 76 5.77 -12.36 5.09
CA THR A 76 4.43 -12.24 5.64
C THR A 76 4.36 -12.81 7.05
N LEU A 77 3.50 -12.19 7.86
CA LEU A 77 3.17 -12.67 9.20
C LEU A 77 2.56 -14.07 9.14
N ASP A 78 3.14 -15.03 9.83
CA ASP A 78 2.60 -16.38 9.93
C ASP A 78 1.48 -16.44 10.95
N LEU A 79 0.26 -16.63 10.46
CA LEU A 79 -0.97 -16.73 11.26
C LEU A 79 -1.58 -18.14 11.24
N ARG A 80 -0.82 -19.18 10.88
CA ARG A 80 -1.28 -20.57 11.02
C ARG A 80 -1.60 -20.92 12.47
N ALA A 81 -0.77 -20.47 13.39
CA ALA A 81 -1.07 -20.47 14.82
C ALA A 81 -1.65 -19.14 15.27
N VAL A 82 -2.43 -19.17 16.34
CA VAL A 82 -3.00 -17.96 16.97
C VAL A 82 -1.88 -17.01 17.37
N PHE A 83 -2.05 -15.74 17.03
CA PHE A 83 -1.15 -14.67 17.45
C PHE A 83 -1.58 -14.23 18.85
N ASP A 84 -1.02 -14.90 19.85
CA ASP A 84 -1.40 -14.72 21.26
C ASP A 84 -0.54 -13.68 22.00
N ARG A 85 -0.84 -13.47 23.26
CA ARG A 85 -0.12 -12.52 24.13
C ARG A 85 1.37 -12.86 24.30
N ALA A 86 1.77 -14.13 24.20
CA ALA A 86 3.19 -14.50 24.30
C ALA A 86 3.96 -14.01 23.07
N ARG A 87 3.39 -14.20 21.86
CA ARG A 87 3.94 -13.71 20.60
C ARG A 87 3.96 -12.18 20.56
N SER A 88 2.83 -11.52 20.89
CA SER A 88 2.75 -10.06 20.90
C SER A 88 3.74 -9.42 21.87
N SER A 89 3.94 -9.99 23.04
CA SER A 89 4.93 -9.49 24.01
C SER A 89 6.37 -9.56 23.51
N ARG A 90 6.70 -10.59 22.71
CA ARG A 90 8.00 -10.70 22.05
C ARG A 90 8.18 -9.60 21.01
N VAL A 91 7.18 -9.36 20.19
CA VAL A 91 7.18 -8.30 19.17
C VAL A 91 7.22 -6.91 19.81
N GLU A 92 6.46 -6.66 20.88
CA GLU A 92 6.54 -5.42 21.67
C GLU A 92 7.96 -5.14 22.17
N ALA A 93 8.67 -6.18 22.64
CA ALA A 93 10.06 -6.04 23.06
C ALA A 93 10.99 -5.66 21.88
N ALA A 94 10.74 -6.21 20.70
CA ALA A 94 11.48 -5.86 19.48
C ALA A 94 11.18 -4.43 19.03
N ILE A 95 9.92 -3.99 19.02
CA ILE A 95 9.50 -2.61 18.77
C ILE A 95 10.22 -1.65 19.71
N LYS A 96 10.21 -1.96 21.01
CA LYS A 96 10.87 -1.13 22.02
C LYS A 96 12.40 -1.06 21.83
N ARG A 97 13.03 -2.13 21.36
CA ARG A 97 14.45 -2.20 21.09
C ARG A 97 14.83 -1.43 19.84
N SER A 98 14.10 -1.64 18.75
CA SER A 98 14.36 -1.03 17.42
C SER A 98 13.93 0.44 17.36
N GLY A 99 12.92 0.84 18.12
CA GLY A 99 12.28 2.14 18.02
C GLY A 99 11.35 2.27 16.81
N VAL A 100 11.11 1.18 16.07
CA VAL A 100 10.23 1.14 14.89
C VAL A 100 8.87 0.61 15.30
N GLU A 101 7.80 1.31 14.91
CA GLU A 101 6.41 0.92 15.18
C GLU A 101 5.84 0.03 14.06
N ILE A 102 4.75 -0.67 14.34
CA ILE A 102 3.95 -1.30 13.30
C ILE A 102 2.79 -0.34 12.97
N ALA A 103 2.78 0.21 11.75
CA ALA A 103 1.77 1.17 11.31
C ALA A 103 0.39 0.52 11.14
N ASP A 104 0.37 -0.63 10.50
CA ASP A 104 -0.79 -1.49 10.31
C ASP A 104 -0.38 -2.87 9.78
N LEU A 105 -1.34 -3.79 9.64
CA LEU A 105 -1.15 -5.06 8.97
C LEU A 105 -1.75 -5.00 7.59
N GLY A 106 -1.05 -5.53 6.57
CA GLY A 106 -1.52 -5.58 5.19
C GLY A 106 -1.93 -6.99 4.78
N TYR A 107 -3.19 -7.19 4.38
CA TYR A 107 -3.64 -8.40 3.69
C TYR A 107 -4.29 -8.04 2.36
N PHE A 108 -3.50 -8.12 1.31
CA PHE A 108 -3.85 -7.66 -0.03
C PHE A 108 -4.43 -8.82 -0.86
N ASP A 109 -5.73 -9.06 -0.72
CA ASP A 109 -6.40 -10.11 -1.45
C ASP A 109 -7.84 -9.72 -1.83
N ASN A 110 -8.45 -10.48 -2.76
CA ASN A 110 -9.81 -10.24 -3.23
C ASN A 110 -10.85 -10.78 -2.23
N MET A 111 -11.44 -9.88 -1.45
CA MET A 111 -12.48 -10.23 -0.46
C MET A 111 -13.84 -10.55 -1.10
N LEU A 112 -14.07 -10.19 -2.37
CA LEU A 112 -15.28 -10.48 -3.12
C LEU A 112 -15.07 -11.58 -4.17
N HIS A 113 -14.17 -12.53 -3.88
CA HIS A 113 -13.91 -13.65 -4.79
C HIS A 113 -15.19 -14.37 -5.19
N SER A 114 -15.33 -14.68 -6.50
CA SER A 114 -16.55 -15.28 -7.06
C SER A 114 -16.88 -16.68 -6.50
N ASP A 115 -15.86 -17.49 -6.19
CA ASP A 115 -16.06 -18.77 -5.50
C ASP A 115 -16.35 -18.54 -4.01
N PRO A 116 -17.53 -18.96 -3.50
CA PRO A 116 -17.91 -18.75 -2.11
C PRO A 116 -17.00 -19.47 -1.09
N ASN A 117 -16.42 -20.61 -1.44
CA ASN A 117 -15.54 -21.35 -0.53
C ASN A 117 -14.19 -20.63 -0.38
N THR A 118 -13.62 -20.17 -1.48
CA THR A 118 -12.40 -19.34 -1.49
C THR A 118 -12.64 -18.04 -0.74
N ARG A 119 -13.75 -17.36 -0.99
CA ARG A 119 -14.13 -16.14 -0.27
C ARG A 119 -14.23 -16.38 1.24
N LYS A 120 -14.87 -17.49 1.65
CA LYS A 120 -14.97 -17.86 3.08
C LYS A 120 -13.60 -18.09 3.73
N LYS A 121 -12.66 -18.76 3.03
CA LYS A 121 -11.28 -18.95 3.51
C LYS A 121 -10.57 -17.60 3.72
N LYS A 122 -10.69 -16.70 2.74
CA LYS A 122 -10.09 -15.36 2.81
C LYS A 122 -10.65 -14.53 3.95
N HIS A 123 -11.97 -14.53 4.15
CA HIS A 123 -12.61 -13.85 5.27
C HIS A 123 -12.18 -14.43 6.63
N ALA A 124 -12.12 -15.75 6.74
CA ALA A 124 -11.63 -16.38 7.97
C ALA A 124 -10.17 -16.01 8.27
N PHE A 125 -9.35 -15.87 7.24
CA PHE A 125 -7.98 -15.37 7.42
C PHE A 125 -7.94 -13.89 7.80
N MET A 126 -8.77 -13.04 7.18
CA MET A 126 -8.88 -11.63 7.55
C MET A 126 -9.23 -11.45 9.03
N LEU A 127 -10.10 -12.30 9.60
CA LEU A 127 -10.39 -12.25 11.03
C LEU A 127 -9.16 -12.57 11.89
N ARG A 128 -8.31 -13.51 11.46
CA ARG A 128 -7.01 -13.75 12.14
C ARG A 128 -6.08 -12.55 12.06
N VAL A 129 -6.09 -11.83 10.93
CA VAL A 129 -5.31 -10.59 10.77
C VAL A 129 -5.84 -9.50 11.69
N PHE A 130 -7.17 -9.36 11.83
CA PHE A 130 -7.77 -8.42 12.79
C PHE A 130 -7.38 -8.75 14.22
N ASP A 131 -7.44 -10.02 14.63
CA ASP A 131 -7.05 -10.43 15.96
C ASP A 131 -5.56 -10.14 16.23
N ALA A 132 -4.68 -10.41 15.27
CA ALA A 132 -3.27 -10.07 15.38
C ALA A 132 -3.03 -8.56 15.42
N ALA A 133 -3.77 -7.75 14.67
CA ALA A 133 -3.69 -6.30 14.72
C ALA A 133 -4.05 -5.75 16.10
N VAL A 134 -5.08 -6.29 16.74
CA VAL A 134 -5.45 -5.94 18.12
C VAL A 134 -4.34 -6.28 19.11
N GLU A 135 -3.78 -7.50 19.03
CA GLU A 135 -2.68 -7.94 19.91
C GLU A 135 -1.40 -7.12 19.72
N LEU A 136 -1.18 -6.58 18.54
CA LEU A 136 -0.05 -5.70 18.21
C LEU A 136 -0.32 -4.22 18.49
N GLY A 137 -1.55 -3.86 18.86
CA GLY A 137 -1.95 -2.47 19.11
C GLY A 137 -2.02 -1.63 17.82
N CYS A 138 -2.17 -2.26 16.65
CA CYS A 138 -2.31 -1.56 15.38
C CYS A 138 -3.69 -0.89 15.28
N PRO A 139 -3.79 0.35 14.74
CA PRO A 139 -5.07 1.05 14.62
C PRO A 139 -5.90 0.59 13.42
N ALA A 140 -5.29 -0.11 12.47
CA ALA A 140 -5.92 -0.46 11.21
C ALA A 140 -5.35 -1.73 10.59
N VAL A 141 -6.10 -2.27 9.64
CA VAL A 141 -5.64 -3.27 8.68
C VAL A 141 -5.81 -2.69 7.28
N CYS A 142 -4.82 -2.89 6.41
CA CYS A 142 -4.84 -2.49 5.01
C CYS A 142 -5.14 -3.69 4.09
N GLY A 143 -5.82 -3.45 2.98
CA GLY A 143 -6.11 -4.52 2.02
C GLY A 143 -7.03 -4.09 0.89
N PHE A 144 -7.52 -5.05 0.11
CA PHE A 144 -8.42 -4.77 -1.00
C PHE A 144 -9.88 -5.08 -0.65
N VAL A 145 -10.81 -4.45 -1.37
CA VAL A 145 -12.20 -4.91 -1.46
C VAL A 145 -12.28 -6.11 -2.39
N GLY A 146 -11.66 -5.97 -3.55
CA GLY A 146 -11.78 -6.95 -4.62
C GLY A 146 -13.05 -6.76 -5.44
N LYS A 147 -13.32 -7.74 -6.29
CA LYS A 147 -14.47 -7.77 -7.19
C LYS A 147 -14.63 -9.17 -7.78
N SER A 148 -15.86 -9.58 -8.05
CA SER A 148 -16.14 -10.72 -8.94
C SER A 148 -16.17 -10.23 -10.39
N GLN A 149 -15.31 -10.76 -11.24
CA GLN A 149 -15.31 -10.46 -12.67
C GLN A 149 -16.51 -10.99 -13.43
N LEU A 150 -17.15 -12.03 -12.89
CA LEU A 150 -18.30 -12.68 -13.50
C LEU A 150 -19.62 -11.95 -13.27
N ARG A 151 -19.59 -10.82 -12.54
CA ARG A 151 -20.77 -10.08 -12.12
C ARG A 151 -20.72 -8.62 -12.59
N THR A 152 -21.90 -8.05 -12.80
CA THR A 152 -22.04 -6.62 -13.12
C THR A 152 -21.59 -5.74 -11.95
N LEU A 153 -21.47 -4.44 -12.18
CA LEU A 153 -21.16 -3.48 -11.11
C LEU A 153 -22.20 -3.50 -10.00
N GLU A 154 -23.48 -3.49 -10.37
CA GLU A 154 -24.61 -3.50 -9.43
C GLU A 154 -24.61 -4.76 -8.57
N GLU A 155 -24.38 -5.91 -9.19
CA GLU A 155 -24.27 -7.19 -8.46
C GLU A 155 -23.04 -7.20 -7.53
N ASN A 156 -21.92 -6.62 -7.96
CA ASN A 156 -20.74 -6.49 -7.10
C ASN A 156 -20.97 -5.52 -5.92
N LEU A 157 -21.79 -4.50 -6.09
CA LEU A 157 -22.19 -3.62 -4.97
C LEU A 157 -23.09 -4.35 -3.96
N VAL A 158 -23.94 -5.27 -4.43
CA VAL A 158 -24.69 -6.16 -3.55
C VAL A 158 -23.74 -7.11 -2.81
N ASP A 159 -22.78 -7.72 -3.53
CA ASP A 159 -21.75 -8.57 -2.88
C ASP A 159 -20.94 -7.82 -1.84
N PHE A 160 -20.60 -6.53 -2.09
CA PHE A 160 -19.96 -5.68 -1.11
C PHE A 160 -20.81 -5.53 0.15
N GLU A 161 -22.09 -5.21 -0.02
CA GLU A 161 -23.02 -5.05 1.09
C GLU A 161 -23.19 -6.34 1.89
N GLU A 162 -23.31 -7.48 1.21
CA GLU A 162 -23.57 -8.80 1.84
C GLU A 162 -22.31 -9.46 2.43
N ALA A 163 -21.13 -9.21 1.86
CA ALA A 163 -19.93 -9.94 2.21
C ALA A 163 -18.83 -9.06 2.84
N PHE A 164 -18.65 -7.82 2.39
CA PHE A 164 -17.59 -6.94 2.89
C PHE A 164 -18.05 -6.13 4.11
N VAL A 165 -19.31 -5.66 4.14
CA VAL A 165 -19.83 -4.94 5.31
C VAL A 165 -19.72 -5.76 6.60
N PRO A 166 -20.02 -7.08 6.64
CA PRO A 166 -19.76 -7.89 7.81
C PRO A 166 -18.31 -7.92 8.30
N LEU A 167 -17.32 -7.81 7.38
CA LEU A 167 -15.91 -7.67 7.79
C LEU A 167 -15.66 -6.33 8.49
N LEU A 168 -16.31 -5.25 8.03
CA LEU A 168 -16.21 -3.94 8.69
C LEU A 168 -16.92 -3.94 10.06
N GLU A 169 -17.97 -4.71 10.23
CA GLU A 169 -18.59 -4.92 11.55
C GLU A 169 -17.64 -5.63 12.52
N GLU A 170 -16.90 -6.64 12.04
CA GLU A 170 -15.87 -7.32 12.81
C GLU A 170 -14.68 -6.41 13.13
N ALA A 171 -14.27 -5.54 12.18
CA ALA A 171 -13.27 -4.50 12.43
C ALA A 171 -13.75 -3.51 13.49
N ARG A 172 -15.01 -3.05 13.41
CA ARG A 172 -15.62 -2.16 14.41
C ARG A 172 -15.64 -2.79 15.80
N ALA A 173 -16.02 -4.05 15.89
CA ALA A 173 -16.07 -4.77 17.17
C ALA A 173 -14.69 -4.84 17.86
N ARG A 174 -13.61 -4.73 17.08
CA ARG A 174 -12.22 -4.73 17.55
C ARG A 174 -11.59 -3.34 17.66
N GLY A 175 -12.35 -2.29 17.34
CA GLY A 175 -11.83 -0.91 17.33
C GLY A 175 -10.86 -0.61 16.18
N LEU A 176 -10.88 -1.40 15.12
CA LEU A 176 -10.01 -1.26 13.96
C LEU A 176 -10.66 -0.48 12.83
N ARG A 177 -9.83 0.17 12.01
CA ARG A 177 -10.19 0.64 10.67
C ARG A 177 -9.74 -0.37 9.63
N TYR A 178 -10.43 -0.38 8.50
CA TYR A 178 -10.01 -1.09 7.30
C TYR A 178 -9.63 -0.05 6.24
N ARG A 179 -8.34 0.02 5.94
CA ARG A 179 -7.77 0.90 4.92
C ARG A 179 -7.78 0.16 3.58
N VAL A 180 -8.65 0.57 2.69
CA VAL A 180 -8.72 -0.02 1.35
C VAL A 180 -7.68 0.62 0.46
N GLU A 181 -6.76 -0.16 -0.06
CA GLU A 181 -5.89 0.29 -1.14
C GLU A 181 -6.64 0.28 -2.47
N GLN A 182 -6.50 1.36 -3.23
CA GLN A 182 -7.22 1.55 -4.48
C GLN A 182 -6.55 0.88 -5.70
N CYS A 183 -5.69 -0.09 -5.48
CA CYS A 183 -5.08 -0.85 -6.57
C CYS A 183 -6.15 -1.37 -7.54
N PRO A 184 -6.07 -1.12 -8.84
CA PRO A 184 -7.00 -1.68 -9.82
C PRO A 184 -6.89 -3.20 -9.94
N MET A 185 -5.84 -3.81 -9.36
CA MET A 185 -5.56 -5.24 -9.35
C MET A 185 -5.54 -5.86 -10.77
N PRO A 186 -4.82 -5.27 -11.73
CA PRO A 186 -4.68 -5.90 -13.04
C PRO A 186 -3.87 -7.19 -12.89
N GLY A 187 -4.18 -8.20 -13.71
CA GLY A 187 -3.39 -9.40 -13.73
C GLY A 187 -3.57 -10.37 -12.55
N TRP A 188 -4.59 -10.22 -11.74
CA TRP A 188 -4.89 -11.10 -10.59
C TRP A 188 -5.77 -12.28 -10.94
N THR A 189 -6.16 -12.40 -12.19
CA THR A 189 -6.94 -13.50 -12.74
C THR A 189 -6.41 -13.85 -14.12
N ASN A 190 -6.98 -14.88 -14.74
CA ASN A 190 -6.66 -15.27 -16.12
C ASN A 190 -7.09 -14.25 -17.17
N ASP A 191 -7.85 -13.23 -16.78
CA ASP A 191 -8.33 -12.18 -17.65
C ASP A 191 -7.81 -10.82 -17.18
N ASP A 192 -6.72 -10.38 -17.79
CA ASP A 192 -6.08 -9.09 -17.52
C ASP A 192 -6.83 -7.90 -18.13
N SER A 193 -7.88 -8.15 -18.90
CA SER A 193 -8.65 -7.08 -19.53
C SER A 193 -9.58 -6.35 -18.54
N PHE A 194 -9.71 -6.80 -17.31
CA PHE A 194 -10.60 -6.20 -16.32
C PHE A 194 -9.90 -5.84 -15.00
N PHE A 195 -10.34 -4.74 -14.42
CA PHE A 195 -9.98 -4.40 -13.06
C PHE A 195 -10.69 -5.31 -12.05
N ASN A 196 -9.96 -5.75 -11.03
CA ASN A 196 -10.41 -6.71 -10.04
C ASN A 196 -10.70 -6.12 -8.66
N ASN A 197 -10.81 -4.80 -8.57
CA ASN A 197 -11.13 -4.10 -7.34
C ASN A 197 -12.23 -3.09 -7.60
N LEU A 198 -13.26 -3.06 -6.76
CA LEU A 198 -14.32 -2.04 -6.83
C LEU A 198 -13.82 -0.66 -6.45
N ALA A 199 -12.89 -0.60 -5.50
CA ALA A 199 -12.41 0.64 -4.90
C ALA A 199 -11.23 1.26 -5.68
N TYR A 200 -11.30 1.36 -7.02
CA TYR A 200 -10.19 1.87 -7.83
C TYR A 200 -10.32 3.35 -8.23
N THR A 201 -11.44 4.00 -7.94
CA THR A 201 -11.64 5.44 -8.23
C THR A 201 -12.30 6.18 -7.07
N PRO A 202 -12.08 7.51 -6.94
CA PRO A 202 -12.69 8.31 -5.87
C PRO A 202 -14.22 8.23 -5.84
N ALA A 203 -14.86 8.23 -7.00
CA ALA A 203 -16.32 8.08 -7.07
C ALA A 203 -16.80 6.71 -6.53
N ALA A 204 -16.03 5.65 -6.78
CA ALA A 204 -16.31 4.33 -6.22
C ALA A 204 -16.13 4.34 -4.70
N TRP A 205 -15.08 4.98 -4.15
CA TRP A 205 -14.86 5.08 -2.70
C TRP A 205 -16.04 5.73 -1.99
N ILE A 206 -16.52 6.85 -2.54
CA ILE A 206 -17.70 7.56 -2.02
C ILE A 206 -18.93 6.63 -2.03
N ARG A 207 -19.15 5.91 -3.13
CA ARG A 207 -20.28 4.98 -3.24
C ARG A 207 -20.21 3.86 -2.21
N LEU A 208 -19.04 3.26 -2.03
CA LEU A 208 -18.82 2.20 -1.04
C LEU A 208 -18.97 2.72 0.39
N HIS A 209 -18.43 3.91 0.68
CA HIS A 209 -18.61 4.57 1.97
C HIS A 209 -20.09 4.86 2.28
N GLN A 210 -20.88 5.29 1.30
CA GLN A 210 -22.33 5.49 1.47
C GLN A 210 -23.09 4.19 1.80
N ILE A 211 -22.61 3.04 1.27
CA ILE A 211 -23.11 1.73 1.68
C ILE A 211 -22.75 1.47 3.14
N CYS A 212 -21.48 1.67 3.50
CA CYS A 212 -21.01 1.51 4.88
C CYS A 212 -21.77 2.37 5.88
N ASP A 213 -22.11 3.62 5.49
CA ASP A 213 -22.87 4.55 6.33
C ASP A 213 -24.28 4.03 6.66
N ARG A 214 -24.97 3.46 5.67
CA ARG A 214 -26.30 2.84 5.89
C ARG A 214 -26.26 1.68 6.91
N HIS A 215 -25.11 1.05 7.07
CA HIS A 215 -24.89 -0.05 8.01
C HIS A 215 -24.17 0.36 9.29
N GLY A 216 -23.88 1.66 9.47
CA GLY A 216 -23.24 2.20 10.67
C GLY A 216 -21.78 1.76 10.83
N VAL A 217 -21.07 1.45 9.74
CA VAL A 217 -19.66 1.06 9.71
C VAL A 217 -18.80 2.01 8.86
N ALA A 218 -19.29 3.23 8.61
CA ALA A 218 -18.60 4.22 7.80
C ALA A 218 -17.24 4.64 8.37
N GLU A 219 -17.09 4.66 9.70
CA GLU A 219 -15.83 5.02 10.35
C GLU A 219 -14.74 3.98 10.16
N GLN A 220 -15.11 2.73 9.87
CA GLN A 220 -14.17 1.65 9.62
C GLN A 220 -13.62 1.66 8.20
N PHE A 221 -14.34 2.26 7.24
CA PHE A 221 -13.94 2.30 5.85
C PHE A 221 -13.06 3.52 5.59
N ARG A 222 -11.79 3.30 5.26
CA ARG A 222 -10.81 4.33 4.88
C ARG A 222 -10.06 3.90 3.63
N ILE A 223 -9.35 4.85 3.03
CA ILE A 223 -8.53 4.61 1.84
C ILE A 223 -7.05 4.74 2.21
N HIS A 224 -6.28 3.74 1.83
CA HIS A 224 -4.83 3.79 1.78
C HIS A 224 -4.45 4.16 0.34
N TYR A 225 -4.04 5.39 0.13
CA TYR A 225 -3.86 5.92 -1.22
C TYR A 225 -2.47 5.63 -1.76
N ASP A 226 -2.41 4.97 -2.92
CA ASP A 226 -1.19 4.76 -3.69
C ASP A 226 -1.23 5.59 -4.99
N PRO A 227 -0.40 6.62 -5.14
CA PRO A 227 -0.39 7.45 -6.34
C PRO A 227 -0.01 6.69 -7.61
N SER A 228 0.75 5.59 -7.51
CA SER A 228 1.12 4.77 -8.66
C SER A 228 -0.11 4.17 -9.36
N HIS A 229 -1.09 3.77 -8.58
CA HIS A 229 -2.35 3.22 -9.09
C HIS A 229 -3.24 4.30 -9.71
N ALA A 230 -3.26 5.50 -9.14
CA ALA A 230 -4.00 6.63 -9.71
C ALA A 230 -3.46 7.02 -11.08
N ILE A 231 -2.13 6.99 -11.27
CA ILE A 231 -1.49 7.26 -12.55
C ILE A 231 -1.93 6.27 -13.63
N LEU A 232 -2.08 4.99 -13.31
CA LEU A 232 -2.61 3.99 -14.24
C LEU A 232 -4.03 4.33 -14.71
N MET A 233 -4.78 5.07 -13.89
CA MET A 233 -6.12 5.54 -14.20
C MET A 233 -6.13 6.93 -14.85
N GLY A 234 -4.96 7.49 -15.19
CA GLY A 234 -4.83 8.83 -15.76
C GLY A 234 -5.17 9.95 -14.77
N GLN A 235 -5.02 9.71 -13.46
CA GLN A 235 -5.34 10.65 -12.40
C GLN A 235 -4.07 11.14 -11.71
N ASP A 236 -4.07 12.40 -11.29
CA ASP A 236 -3.06 12.96 -10.40
C ASP A 236 -3.64 13.15 -8.98
N SER A 237 -2.76 13.14 -7.99
CA SER A 237 -3.16 13.17 -6.59
C SER A 237 -3.94 14.44 -6.21
N ARG A 238 -3.51 15.61 -6.69
CA ARG A 238 -4.17 16.88 -6.36
C ARG A 238 -5.61 16.91 -6.86
N SER A 239 -5.85 16.46 -8.09
CA SER A 239 -7.19 16.36 -8.66
C SER A 239 -8.08 15.37 -7.90
N VAL A 240 -7.53 14.23 -7.49
CA VAL A 240 -8.24 13.24 -6.67
C VAL A 240 -8.62 13.85 -5.30
N PHE A 241 -7.69 14.51 -4.61
CA PHE A 241 -7.93 15.09 -3.29
C PHE A 241 -8.90 16.27 -3.36
N GLN A 242 -8.79 17.10 -4.41
CA GLN A 242 -9.74 18.19 -4.65
C GLN A 242 -11.15 17.67 -4.87
N TYR A 243 -11.30 16.62 -5.68
CA TYR A 243 -12.60 15.97 -5.89
C TYR A 243 -13.21 15.46 -4.58
N LEU A 244 -12.43 14.76 -3.76
CA LEU A 244 -12.90 14.29 -2.45
C LEU A 244 -13.32 15.45 -1.54
N ARG A 245 -12.57 16.55 -1.54
CA ARG A 245 -12.89 17.74 -0.76
C ARG A 245 -14.20 18.39 -1.23
N ASP A 246 -14.35 18.55 -2.54
CA ASP A 246 -15.54 19.17 -3.14
C ASP A 246 -16.81 18.35 -2.88
N GLU A 247 -16.67 17.02 -2.85
CA GLU A 247 -17.77 16.10 -2.51
C GLU A 247 -17.98 15.92 -0.99
N GLY A 248 -17.13 16.50 -0.12
CA GLY A 248 -17.24 16.40 1.33
C GLY A 248 -16.67 15.10 1.93
N TYR A 249 -15.78 14.43 1.21
CA TYR A 249 -15.17 13.14 1.60
C TYR A 249 -13.66 13.23 1.82
N ALA A 250 -13.12 14.41 2.11
CA ALA A 250 -11.69 14.63 2.36
C ALA A 250 -11.08 13.77 3.49
N PHE A 251 -11.92 13.25 4.38
CA PHE A 251 -11.54 12.38 5.50
C PHE A 251 -11.30 10.91 5.13
N LEU A 252 -11.61 10.51 3.90
CA LEU A 252 -11.53 9.10 3.51
C LEU A 252 -10.10 8.58 3.48
N ILE A 253 -9.12 9.40 3.07
CA ILE A 253 -7.72 8.98 2.99
C ILE A 253 -7.07 9.19 4.35
N ASP A 254 -6.46 8.13 4.90
CA ASP A 254 -5.74 8.17 6.17
C ASP A 254 -4.43 7.34 6.17
N GLY A 255 -3.91 7.01 5.01
CA GLY A 255 -2.62 6.35 4.81
C GLY A 255 -2.15 6.44 3.36
N PHE A 256 -0.86 6.32 3.14
CA PHE A 256 -0.25 6.42 1.82
C PHE A 256 0.79 5.34 1.59
N HIS A 257 0.72 4.67 0.45
CA HIS A 257 1.89 4.02 -0.14
C HIS A 257 2.73 5.05 -0.90
N VAL A 258 4.03 4.88 -0.85
CA VAL A 258 5.01 5.71 -1.56
C VAL A 258 5.66 4.84 -2.62
N LYS A 259 5.08 4.87 -3.79
CA LYS A 259 5.50 4.11 -4.96
C LYS A 259 5.27 4.92 -6.22
N GLY A 260 6.25 4.98 -7.10
CA GLY A 260 6.10 5.55 -8.44
C GLY A 260 5.65 4.51 -9.45
N GLN A 261 5.21 4.96 -10.61
CA GLN A 261 4.79 4.12 -11.73
C GLN A 261 5.31 4.65 -13.05
N VAL A 262 5.86 3.77 -13.87
CA VAL A 262 6.15 4.08 -15.28
C VAL A 262 4.99 3.58 -16.13
N ILE A 263 4.46 4.45 -16.98
CA ILE A 263 3.47 4.06 -17.99
C ILE A 263 4.19 3.63 -19.26
N ASP A 264 4.06 2.36 -19.59
CA ASP A 264 4.55 1.80 -20.85
C ASP A 264 3.37 1.27 -21.66
N PRO A 265 3.04 1.87 -22.82
CA PRO A 265 1.94 1.40 -23.67
C PRO A 265 2.11 -0.04 -24.18
N LYS A 266 3.33 -0.56 -24.13
CA LYS A 266 3.68 -1.94 -24.50
C LYS A 266 3.89 -2.82 -23.27
N GLY A 267 3.59 -2.29 -22.10
CA GLY A 267 3.78 -2.97 -20.84
C GLY A 267 3.01 -4.28 -20.75
N LEU A 268 3.25 -4.98 -19.67
CA LEU A 268 2.72 -6.31 -19.42
C LEU A 268 1.21 -6.39 -19.71
N ALA A 269 0.80 -7.34 -20.54
CA ALA A 269 -0.59 -7.59 -20.92
C ALA A 269 -1.35 -6.35 -21.47
N GLY A 270 -0.65 -5.33 -21.96
CA GLY A 270 -1.27 -4.11 -22.53
C GLY A 270 -1.82 -3.13 -21.50
N TRP A 271 -1.50 -3.30 -20.21
CA TRP A 271 -1.94 -2.43 -19.14
C TRP A 271 -1.11 -1.16 -18.97
N GLY A 272 -0.06 -0.99 -19.74
CA GLY A 272 0.83 0.16 -19.60
C GLY A 272 1.75 0.11 -18.39
N HIS A 273 1.82 -1.03 -17.71
CA HIS A 273 2.76 -1.21 -16.61
C HIS A 273 4.18 -1.31 -17.10
N GLY A 274 5.06 -0.54 -16.51
CA GLY A 274 6.50 -0.62 -16.69
C GLY A 274 7.19 -0.40 -15.34
N GLY A 275 8.41 -0.86 -15.23
CA GLY A 275 9.23 -0.62 -14.04
C GLY A 275 8.89 -1.52 -12.87
N GLN A 276 8.47 -0.97 -11.78
CA GLN A 276 8.40 -1.66 -10.50
C GLN A 276 7.32 -2.69 -10.34
N THR A 277 6.18 -2.41 -10.96
CA THR A 277 5.03 -3.21 -10.67
C THR A 277 5.05 -4.49 -11.45
N MET A 278 4.62 -5.53 -10.82
CA MET A 278 4.08 -6.68 -11.49
C MET A 278 5.08 -7.54 -12.23
N GLY A 279 6.18 -7.82 -11.60
CA GLY A 279 6.92 -9.00 -11.92
C GLY A 279 6.13 -10.27 -11.62
N ARG A 280 4.82 -10.23 -11.87
CA ARG A 280 4.00 -11.39 -11.65
C ARG A 280 4.34 -12.45 -12.66
N ARG A 281 4.76 -13.57 -12.14
CA ARG A 281 5.12 -14.73 -12.91
C ARG A 281 3.94 -15.38 -13.63
N ASP A 282 2.75 -15.08 -13.18
CA ASP A 282 1.50 -15.63 -13.67
C ASP A 282 1.08 -15.05 -15.03
N HIS A 283 1.77 -14.02 -15.53
CA HIS A 283 1.42 -13.38 -16.78
C HIS A 283 2.55 -13.44 -17.82
N VAL A 284 2.51 -14.49 -18.63
CA VAL A 284 3.30 -14.59 -19.83
C VAL A 284 2.37 -14.53 -21.04
N ASP A 285 2.51 -13.48 -21.85
CA ASP A 285 1.66 -13.22 -23.01
C ASP A 285 0.15 -13.25 -22.71
N GLY A 286 -0.26 -12.72 -21.54
CA GLY A 286 -1.65 -12.68 -21.09
C GLY A 286 -2.20 -14.03 -20.62
N ARG A 287 -1.33 -14.96 -20.24
CA ARG A 287 -1.72 -16.26 -19.71
C ARG A 287 -0.99 -16.55 -18.42
N LEU A 288 -1.67 -17.20 -17.49
CA LEU A 288 -1.04 -17.80 -16.33
C LEU A 288 -0.05 -18.88 -16.77
N SER A 289 1.16 -18.84 -16.21
CA SER A 289 2.18 -19.87 -16.46
C SER A 289 2.90 -20.22 -15.17
N ASP A 290 2.98 -21.53 -14.91
CA ASP A 290 3.78 -22.08 -13.83
C ASP A 290 5.17 -22.54 -14.31
N ASP A 291 5.47 -22.36 -15.60
CA ASP A 291 6.76 -22.76 -16.17
C ASP A 291 7.86 -21.79 -15.68
N PRO A 292 8.88 -22.30 -14.95
CA PRO A 292 9.99 -21.45 -14.47
C PRO A 292 10.74 -20.72 -15.59
N GLN A 293 10.74 -21.28 -16.82
CA GLN A 293 11.39 -20.64 -17.95
C GLN A 293 10.57 -19.44 -18.47
N ASP A 294 9.25 -19.58 -18.48
CA ASP A 294 8.35 -18.48 -18.85
C ASP A 294 8.46 -17.33 -17.84
N LEU A 295 8.52 -17.67 -16.55
CA LEU A 295 8.72 -16.70 -15.48
C LEU A 295 10.04 -15.96 -15.61
N ALA A 296 11.13 -16.68 -15.90
CA ALA A 296 12.44 -16.09 -16.14
C ALA A 296 12.44 -15.17 -17.38
N ASN A 297 11.70 -15.54 -18.43
CA ASN A 297 11.57 -14.72 -19.63
C ASN A 297 10.73 -13.47 -19.38
N ALA A 298 9.62 -13.57 -18.63
CA ALA A 298 8.81 -12.43 -18.22
C ALA A 298 9.64 -11.46 -17.38
N TRP A 299 10.41 -11.97 -16.42
CA TRP A 299 11.34 -11.18 -15.61
C TRP A 299 12.38 -10.44 -16.45
N LYS A 300 13.03 -11.13 -17.39
CA LYS A 300 13.99 -10.49 -18.30
C LYS A 300 13.37 -9.38 -19.13
N LYS A 301 12.14 -9.59 -19.62
CA LYS A 301 11.39 -8.60 -20.39
C LYS A 301 11.09 -7.36 -19.54
N GLN A 302 10.62 -7.53 -18.32
CA GLN A 302 10.35 -6.42 -17.41
C GLN A 302 11.61 -5.65 -17.02
N THR A 303 12.68 -6.37 -16.68
CA THR A 303 13.96 -5.75 -16.37
C THR A 303 14.49 -4.94 -17.55
N ALA A 304 14.35 -5.46 -18.78
CA ALA A 304 14.74 -4.75 -19.99
C ALA A 304 13.90 -3.49 -20.23
N ILE A 305 12.59 -3.52 -19.95
CA ILE A 305 11.72 -2.35 -20.02
C ILE A 305 12.15 -1.32 -18.99
N ALA A 306 12.33 -1.72 -17.74
CA ALA A 306 12.79 -0.82 -16.67
C ALA A 306 14.19 -0.23 -16.98
N GLU A 307 15.10 -1.01 -17.50
CA GLU A 307 16.43 -0.53 -17.90
C GLU A 307 16.39 0.40 -19.12
N HIS A 308 15.45 0.22 -20.04
CA HIS A 308 15.25 1.10 -21.17
C HIS A 308 14.65 2.45 -20.77
N GLU A 309 13.63 2.44 -19.92
CA GLU A 309 12.93 3.65 -19.46
C GLU A 309 13.75 4.45 -18.43
N LEU A 310 14.56 3.75 -17.63
CA LEU A 310 15.39 4.32 -16.56
C LEU A 310 16.83 3.76 -16.68
N PRO A 311 17.56 4.07 -17.75
CA PRO A 311 18.84 3.43 -18.07
C PRO A 311 19.85 3.63 -16.92
N GLY A 312 20.37 2.53 -16.43
CA GLY A 312 21.42 2.46 -15.42
C GLY A 312 20.99 2.80 -13.98
N THR A 313 19.71 3.12 -13.76
CA THR A 313 19.23 3.61 -12.46
C THR A 313 18.34 2.63 -11.73
N ALA A 314 17.57 1.81 -12.43
CA ALA A 314 16.56 0.93 -11.82
C ALA A 314 17.12 -0.08 -10.80
N ARG A 315 18.39 -0.45 -10.91
CA ARG A 315 19.06 -1.37 -9.98
C ARG A 315 19.97 -0.69 -8.95
N HIS A 316 20.39 0.54 -9.22
CA HIS A 316 21.45 1.18 -8.45
C HIS A 316 21.09 2.57 -7.93
N ASP A 317 20.03 3.17 -8.46
CA ASP A 317 19.52 4.43 -7.96
C ASP A 317 18.22 4.20 -7.18
N PRO A 318 18.25 4.29 -5.85
CA PRO A 318 17.06 4.12 -5.03
C PRO A 318 15.97 5.15 -5.39
N LEU A 319 16.35 6.30 -5.93
CA LEU A 319 15.40 7.33 -6.33
C LEU A 319 14.71 7.01 -7.66
N ALA A 320 15.26 6.12 -8.49
CA ALA A 320 14.65 5.77 -9.78
C ALA A 320 13.22 5.27 -9.63
N TYR A 321 12.92 4.60 -8.53
CA TYR A 321 11.60 4.10 -8.22
C TYR A 321 10.62 5.20 -7.75
N LEU A 322 11.11 6.20 -7.08
CA LEU A 322 10.27 7.30 -6.55
C LEU A 322 10.25 8.50 -7.47
N THR A 323 11.34 8.74 -8.20
CA THR A 323 11.47 9.88 -9.10
C THR A 323 11.10 9.58 -10.53
N ASN A 324 10.64 8.36 -10.82
CA ASN A 324 10.09 8.18 -12.14
C ASN A 324 8.95 9.20 -12.28
N ARG A 325 8.93 9.92 -13.37
CA ARG A 325 8.35 11.23 -13.64
C ARG A 325 6.82 11.32 -13.52
N SER A 326 6.17 10.28 -13.04
CA SER A 326 4.72 10.17 -13.02
C SER A 326 4.09 10.77 -11.76
N VAL A 327 4.85 10.94 -10.67
CA VAL A 327 4.37 11.57 -9.43
C VAL A 327 5.17 12.83 -9.13
N ASP A 328 4.49 13.97 -9.03
CA ASP A 328 5.05 15.16 -8.38
C ASP A 328 4.89 14.99 -6.87
N TRP A 329 5.91 14.41 -6.23
CA TRP A 329 5.87 14.06 -4.81
C TRP A 329 5.70 15.27 -3.90
N LEU A 330 6.28 16.41 -4.26
CA LEU A 330 6.13 17.62 -3.46
C LEU A 330 4.70 18.16 -3.55
N ASP A 331 4.14 18.21 -4.76
CA ASP A 331 2.74 18.61 -4.96
C ASP A 331 1.77 17.60 -4.32
N HIS A 332 2.06 16.30 -4.42
CA HIS A 332 1.28 15.25 -3.75
C HIS A 332 1.20 15.48 -2.24
N GLN A 333 2.33 15.65 -1.57
CA GLN A 333 2.40 15.85 -0.12
C GLN A 333 1.79 17.20 0.32
N LEU A 334 2.00 18.24 -0.48
CA LEU A 334 1.41 19.55 -0.22
C LEU A 334 -0.12 19.48 -0.41
N ALA A 335 -0.60 18.88 -1.49
CA ALA A 335 -2.03 18.68 -1.73
C ALA A 335 -2.72 17.84 -0.64
N ALA A 336 -2.05 16.80 -0.13
CA ALA A 336 -2.59 16.03 0.98
C ALA A 336 -2.82 16.89 2.22
N ARG A 337 -1.89 17.79 2.56
CA ARG A 337 -1.99 18.71 3.70
C ARG A 337 -3.02 19.83 3.48
N GLU A 338 -3.20 20.28 2.24
CA GLU A 338 -4.12 21.37 1.89
C GLU A 338 -5.56 20.89 1.74
N LEU A 339 -5.78 19.69 1.22
CA LEU A 339 -7.05 19.23 0.70
C LEU A 339 -7.70 18.10 1.50
N LEU A 340 -6.93 17.34 2.26
CA LEU A 340 -7.45 16.23 3.05
C LEU A 340 -7.63 16.61 4.53
N ASP A 341 -8.62 16.01 5.16
CA ASP A 341 -8.89 16.17 6.59
C ASP A 341 -8.10 15.11 7.38
N LEU A 342 -6.78 15.29 7.46
CA LEU A 342 -5.87 14.35 8.11
C LEU A 342 -5.03 15.02 9.21
N ASP A 343 -4.63 14.25 10.21
CA ASP A 343 -3.56 14.63 11.14
C ASP A 343 -2.25 13.99 10.67
N PRO A 344 -1.28 14.79 10.18
CA PRO A 344 -0.03 14.23 9.65
C PRO A 344 0.70 13.31 10.63
N SER A 345 0.59 13.55 11.95
CA SER A 345 1.28 12.73 12.95
C SER A 345 0.72 11.29 13.07
N LEU A 346 -0.48 11.05 12.54
CA LEU A 346 -1.18 9.76 12.60
C LEU A 346 -1.19 9.02 11.25
N VAL A 347 -0.74 9.69 10.18
CA VAL A 347 -0.78 9.15 8.83
C VAL A 347 0.57 8.53 8.46
N PRO A 348 0.62 7.24 8.11
CA PRO A 348 1.84 6.61 7.65
C PRO A 348 2.11 6.90 6.17
N LEU A 349 3.38 7.11 5.83
CA LEU A 349 3.92 7.11 4.48
C LEU A 349 4.72 5.82 4.30
N ILE A 350 4.17 4.83 3.68
CA ILE A 350 4.76 3.49 3.57
C ILE A 350 5.46 3.34 2.22
N VAL A 351 6.79 3.30 2.25
CA VAL A 351 7.59 2.98 1.06
C VAL A 351 7.29 1.54 0.64
N GLU A 352 6.82 1.40 -0.58
CA GLU A 352 6.50 0.12 -1.19
C GLU A 352 7.36 -0.09 -2.43
N HIS A 353 8.11 -1.18 -2.46
CA HIS A 353 8.86 -1.64 -3.61
C HIS A 353 8.43 -3.05 -3.97
N GLU A 354 7.93 -3.20 -5.17
CA GLU A 354 7.64 -4.50 -5.76
C GLU A 354 8.82 -4.89 -6.66
N TYR A 355 9.59 -5.84 -6.17
CA TYR A 355 10.66 -6.41 -6.97
C TYR A 355 10.11 -7.62 -7.70
N GLY A 356 10.12 -7.81 -8.89
CA GLY A 356 9.60 -8.95 -9.61
C GLY A 356 9.93 -10.34 -9.00
N PRO A 357 9.75 -11.43 -9.71
CA PRO A 357 9.88 -12.78 -9.16
C PRO A 357 11.28 -13.14 -8.65
N ALA A 358 12.30 -12.38 -9.05
CA ALA A 358 13.64 -12.56 -8.48
C ALA A 358 13.68 -12.00 -7.07
N ARG A 359 13.63 -12.87 -6.10
CA ARG A 359 13.72 -12.51 -4.70
C ARG A 359 15.15 -12.14 -4.35
N VAL A 360 15.29 -10.99 -3.72
CA VAL A 360 16.60 -10.48 -3.31
C VAL A 360 16.81 -10.84 -1.85
N GLN A 361 17.83 -11.67 -1.59
CA GLN A 361 18.28 -11.99 -0.22
C GLN A 361 19.51 -11.15 0.18
N ASP A 362 20.00 -10.32 -0.73
CA ASP A 362 21.19 -9.50 -0.55
C ASP A 362 20.86 -8.20 0.17
N LYS A 363 21.12 -8.16 1.47
CA LYS A 363 20.94 -6.99 2.31
C LYS A 363 21.75 -5.78 1.83
N ASP A 364 22.95 -6.02 1.29
CA ASP A 364 23.82 -4.95 0.80
C ASP A 364 23.23 -4.27 -0.45
N LEU A 365 22.49 -5.03 -1.26
CA LEU A 365 21.75 -4.49 -2.40
C LEU A 365 20.48 -3.75 -1.96
N LEU A 366 19.72 -4.30 -1.02
CA LEU A 366 18.47 -3.70 -0.54
C LEU A 366 18.70 -2.40 0.24
N THR A 367 19.73 -2.36 1.07
CA THR A 367 19.98 -1.24 1.98
C THR A 367 20.07 0.11 1.27
N PRO A 368 20.89 0.34 0.24
CA PRO A 368 20.97 1.65 -0.40
C PRO A 368 19.67 2.05 -1.09
N ILE A 369 18.93 1.09 -1.65
CA ILE A 369 17.65 1.34 -2.33
C ILE A 369 16.61 1.81 -1.32
N LEU A 370 16.38 1.05 -0.27
CA LEU A 370 15.35 1.34 0.72
C LEU A 370 15.69 2.57 1.56
N LYS A 371 16.96 2.69 1.98
CA LYS A 371 17.42 3.86 2.74
C LYS A 371 17.27 5.15 1.93
N GLY A 372 17.67 5.14 0.66
CA GLY A 372 17.50 6.29 -0.23
C GLY A 372 16.03 6.65 -0.43
N SER A 373 15.13 5.67 -0.53
CA SER A 373 13.69 5.87 -0.65
C SER A 373 13.09 6.48 0.62
N ILE A 374 13.47 6.00 1.79
CA ILE A 374 13.03 6.52 3.09
C ILE A 374 13.52 7.97 3.28
N GLU A 375 14.81 8.22 3.01
CA GLU A 375 15.40 9.57 3.11
C GLU A 375 14.74 10.56 2.14
N PHE A 376 14.47 10.14 0.91
CA PHE A 376 13.77 10.95 -0.08
C PHE A 376 12.36 11.29 0.39
N THR A 377 11.58 10.31 0.82
CA THR A 377 10.21 10.50 1.31
C THR A 377 10.18 11.46 2.49
N ARG A 378 11.10 11.32 3.44
CA ARG A 378 11.23 12.21 4.59
C ARG A 378 11.51 13.65 4.18
N LYS A 379 12.47 13.88 3.27
CA LYS A 379 12.80 15.22 2.76
C LYS A 379 11.62 15.87 2.03
N ILE A 380 10.85 15.10 1.27
CA ILE A 380 9.66 15.62 0.59
C ILE A 380 8.59 16.00 1.62
N ASP A 381 8.34 15.16 2.62
CA ASP A 381 7.39 15.48 3.69
C ASP A 381 7.80 16.72 4.49
N GLU A 382 9.07 16.85 4.84
CA GLU A 382 9.64 18.03 5.52
C GLU A 382 9.45 19.30 4.68
N ALA A 383 9.74 19.24 3.37
CA ALA A 383 9.57 20.37 2.47
C ALA A 383 8.09 20.77 2.36
N ALA A 384 7.18 19.81 2.17
CA ALA A 384 5.75 20.08 2.08
C ALA A 384 5.20 20.65 3.40
N ALA A 385 5.61 20.10 4.54
CA ALA A 385 5.23 20.60 5.85
C ALA A 385 5.68 22.06 6.09
N ALA A 386 6.92 22.38 5.72
CA ALA A 386 7.45 23.74 5.83
C ALA A 386 6.72 24.72 4.90
N MET A 387 6.43 24.31 3.67
CA MET A 387 5.67 25.14 2.71
C MET A 387 4.25 25.38 3.19
N TYR A 388 3.56 24.33 3.66
CA TYR A 388 2.22 24.44 4.21
C TYR A 388 2.17 25.39 5.40
N ALA A 389 3.08 25.23 6.35
CA ALA A 389 3.19 26.10 7.50
C ALA A 389 3.44 27.57 7.13
N LEU A 390 4.36 27.80 6.20
CA LEU A 390 4.64 29.15 5.71
C LEU A 390 3.38 29.81 5.12
N GLN A 391 2.66 29.10 4.28
CA GLN A 391 1.50 29.63 3.56
C GLN A 391 0.27 29.81 4.45
N HIS A 392 -0.01 28.87 5.33
CA HIS A 392 -1.27 28.82 6.06
C HIS A 392 -1.19 29.36 7.50
N GLU A 393 0.00 29.48 8.06
CA GLU A 393 0.18 29.84 9.47
C GLU A 393 1.07 31.06 9.67
N VAL A 394 2.25 31.07 9.05
CA VAL A 394 3.24 32.15 9.28
C VAL A 394 2.85 33.43 8.57
N LEU A 395 2.60 33.39 7.28
CA LEU A 395 2.26 34.58 6.48
C LEU A 395 0.92 35.21 6.91
N PRO A 396 -0.16 34.45 7.12
CA PRO A 396 -1.41 34.98 7.64
C PRO A 396 -1.26 35.64 9.03
N ALA A 397 -0.48 35.03 9.93
CA ALA A 397 -0.21 35.60 11.25
C ALA A 397 0.54 36.93 11.19
N GLN A 398 1.27 37.21 10.11
CA GLN A 398 1.96 38.44 9.83
C GLN A 398 1.13 39.44 9.03
N GLY A 399 -0.12 39.11 8.70
CA GLY A 399 -1.02 39.92 7.86
C GLY A 399 -0.63 39.97 6.39
N ILE A 400 0.21 39.05 5.94
CA ILE A 400 0.62 38.90 4.55
C ILE A 400 -0.37 38.04 3.81
N PRO A 401 -1.10 38.55 2.81
CA PRO A 401 -2.04 37.76 2.04
C PRO A 401 -1.29 36.69 1.25
N VAL A 402 -1.67 35.43 1.42
CA VAL A 402 -1.19 34.33 0.59
C VAL A 402 -1.96 34.40 -0.73
N GLN A 403 -1.29 34.83 -1.80
CA GLN A 403 -1.83 34.58 -3.13
C GLN A 403 -1.72 33.10 -3.37
N GLY A 404 -2.87 32.42 -3.51
CA GLY A 404 -2.89 31.01 -3.82
C GLY A 404 -2.01 30.75 -5.03
N ILE A 405 -1.04 29.85 -4.88
CA ILE A 405 -0.32 29.28 -6.01
C ILE A 405 -1.29 28.25 -6.65
N GLY A 406 -2.47 28.76 -7.00
CA GLY A 406 -3.40 28.04 -7.84
C GLY A 406 -2.82 28.06 -9.25
N ARG A 407 -2.30 26.95 -9.72
CA ARG A 407 -2.23 26.76 -11.16
C ARG A 407 -3.68 26.91 -11.66
N GLU A 408 -3.92 27.85 -12.56
CA GLU A 408 -5.23 27.96 -13.20
C GLU A 408 -5.62 26.57 -13.72
N PRO A 409 -6.87 26.13 -13.52
CA PRO A 409 -7.31 24.87 -14.10
C PRO A 409 -7.05 24.93 -15.60
N TYR A 410 -6.44 23.86 -16.12
CA TYR A 410 -6.29 23.68 -17.56
C TYR A 410 -7.66 23.94 -18.20
N ARG A 411 -7.83 25.09 -18.83
CA ARG A 411 -8.97 25.33 -19.71
C ARG A 411 -8.72 24.51 -20.96
N SER A 412 -9.49 23.43 -21.09
CA SER A 412 -9.60 22.63 -22.31
C SER A 412 -10.00 23.48 -23.51
#